data_fb07434f1196480fd870a97a0fecaaef
#
_entry.id   fb07434f1196480fd870a97a0fecaaef
#
_cell.length_a   1.000
_cell.length_b   1.000
_cell.length_c   1.000
_cell.angle_alpha   90.00
_cell.angle_beta   90.00
_cell.angle_gamma   90.00
#
_symmetry.space_group_name_H-M   'P 1'
#
loop_
_entity.id
_entity.type
_entity.pdbx_description
1 polymer ?
#
loop_
_entity_poly.entity_id
_entity_poly.type
_entity_poly.pdbx_seq_one_letter_code
_entity_poly.pdbx_strand_id
1 'polypeptide(L)'
;MKSNKKITEEQLFEYIKCPTLYDTKFNKKINAQTKPTLSKSLMELTNAFLLHLSNGRVLAMGELKRKWDMICKKDSINEVRCLEGLQQIANFYRWAETKQLRILDIKTPYALTVKGPHGATEITGEIECIAVTPDNKYELLYIDYGNRQPDQPYLDRKLKYSLDALAFKHMYGEDIYIHIHYVKGNSEYYSYRNRTDFERLISTIDSISECIQHELYYPRENVFCTSCSIKQVCRAWSLVKAGDKY
;
A
#
# COMPACT_ATOMS: atom_id res chain seq x y z
N MET A 1 29.61 5.54 -17.27
CA MET A 1 28.98 4.74 -16.18
C MET A 1 27.52 5.18 -16.09
N LYS A 2 26.55 4.29 -16.34
CA LYS A 2 25.14 4.62 -16.14
C LYS A 2 24.92 4.83 -14.64
N SER A 3 24.43 6.01 -14.26
CA SER A 3 24.08 6.32 -12.87
C SER A 3 23.07 5.28 -12.37
N ASN A 4 23.34 4.67 -11.20
CA ASN A 4 22.34 3.84 -10.54
C ASN A 4 21.12 4.70 -10.23
N LYS A 5 19.97 4.35 -10.81
CA LYS A 5 18.69 5.01 -10.55
C LYS A 5 18.23 4.63 -9.16
N LYS A 6 17.72 5.60 -8.41
CA LYS A 6 17.13 5.34 -7.07
C LYS A 6 15.72 5.86 -7.03
N ILE A 7 14.78 5.02 -6.64
CA ILE A 7 13.39 5.40 -6.43
C ILE A 7 12.85 4.74 -5.15
N THR A 8 11.90 5.39 -4.50
CA THR A 8 11.16 4.75 -3.41
C THR A 8 9.95 3.99 -3.94
N GLU A 9 9.46 3.05 -3.17
CA GLU A 9 8.20 2.37 -3.44
C GLU A 9 7.05 3.36 -3.67
N GLU A 10 6.95 4.39 -2.85
CA GLU A 10 5.94 5.44 -2.97
C GLU A 10 6.05 6.15 -4.34
N GLN A 11 7.26 6.51 -4.75
CA GLN A 11 7.53 7.12 -6.04
C GLN A 11 7.09 6.23 -7.20
N LEU A 12 7.41 4.93 -7.13
CA LEU A 12 7.01 3.95 -8.13
C LEU A 12 5.48 3.91 -8.29
N PHE A 13 4.75 3.75 -7.19
CA PHE A 13 3.29 3.60 -7.24
C PHE A 13 2.56 4.90 -7.55
N GLU A 14 3.07 6.06 -7.15
CA GLU A 14 2.50 7.35 -7.58
C GLU A 14 2.71 7.57 -9.08
N TYR A 15 3.87 7.18 -9.65
CA TYR A 15 4.09 7.25 -11.10
C TYR A 15 3.14 6.30 -11.85
N ILE A 16 2.98 5.06 -11.39
CA ILE A 16 2.02 4.09 -11.97
C ILE A 16 0.60 4.66 -11.96
N LYS A 17 0.22 5.33 -10.89
CA LYS A 17 -1.09 5.95 -10.75
C LYS A 17 -1.27 7.11 -11.73
N CYS A 18 -0.33 8.04 -11.78
CA CYS A 18 -0.30 9.14 -12.73
C CYS A 18 1.07 9.83 -12.75
N PRO A 19 1.78 9.85 -13.90
CA PRO A 19 3.07 10.55 -14.02
C PRO A 19 3.02 12.03 -13.63
N THR A 20 1.95 12.77 -13.98
CA THR A 20 1.78 14.18 -13.57
C THR A 20 1.60 14.32 -12.06
N LEU A 21 0.93 13.38 -11.38
CA LEU A 21 0.80 13.39 -9.93
C LEU A 21 2.17 13.17 -9.27
N TYR A 22 2.95 12.23 -9.79
CA TYR A 22 4.34 12.01 -9.36
C TYR A 22 5.17 13.29 -9.45
N ASP A 23 5.20 13.94 -10.62
CA ASP A 23 5.96 15.18 -10.86
C ASP A 23 5.53 16.29 -9.89
N THR A 24 4.24 16.47 -9.72
CA THR A 24 3.70 17.52 -8.83
C THR A 24 4.10 17.26 -7.37
N LYS A 25 4.08 16.02 -6.92
CA LYS A 25 4.37 15.65 -5.54
C LYS A 25 5.87 15.65 -5.23
N PHE A 26 6.67 15.02 -6.08
CA PHE A 26 8.08 14.76 -5.78
C PHE A 26 9.06 15.79 -6.36
N ASN A 27 8.80 16.31 -7.56
CA ASN A 27 9.66 17.29 -8.19
C ASN A 27 9.25 18.72 -7.81
N LYS A 28 7.96 19.07 -7.95
CA LYS A 28 7.45 20.40 -7.61
C LYS A 28 7.14 20.59 -6.13
N LYS A 29 7.14 19.49 -5.34
CA LYS A 29 6.91 19.50 -3.88
C LYS A 29 5.58 20.15 -3.47
N ILE A 30 4.57 20.06 -4.32
CA ILE A 30 3.23 20.55 -4.02
C ILE A 30 2.46 19.44 -3.29
N ASN A 31 2.37 19.56 -1.97
CA ASN A 31 1.62 18.65 -1.13
C ASN A 31 0.21 19.20 -0.91
N ALA A 32 -0.79 18.56 -1.49
CA ALA A 32 -2.16 18.83 -1.10
C ALA A 32 -2.46 18.12 0.24
N GLN A 33 -2.90 18.90 1.22
CA GLN A 33 -3.38 18.32 2.48
C GLN A 33 -4.67 17.54 2.20
N THR A 34 -4.60 16.22 2.29
CA THR A 34 -5.78 15.36 2.24
C THR A 34 -6.18 14.99 3.66
N LYS A 35 -7.47 15.14 3.97
CA LYS A 35 -7.99 14.61 5.25
C LYS A 35 -7.77 13.10 5.28
N PRO A 36 -7.41 12.53 6.44
CA PRO A 36 -7.27 11.09 6.56
C PRO A 36 -8.59 10.38 6.18
N THR A 37 -8.49 9.30 5.44
CA THR A 37 -9.65 8.46 5.12
C THR A 37 -9.91 7.50 6.28
N LEU A 38 -11.15 7.01 6.41
CA LEU A 38 -11.50 6.00 7.41
C LEU A 38 -10.53 4.80 7.37
N SER A 39 -10.26 4.29 6.17
CA SER A 39 -9.33 3.17 5.99
C SER A 39 -7.91 3.48 6.48
N LYS A 40 -7.42 4.73 6.31
CA LYS A 40 -6.11 5.13 6.79
C LYS A 40 -6.07 5.16 8.32
N SER A 41 -7.09 5.72 8.97
CA SER A 41 -7.19 5.77 10.43
C SER A 41 -7.32 4.37 11.04
N LEU A 42 -8.07 3.46 10.39
CA LEU A 42 -8.17 2.06 10.78
C LEU A 42 -6.83 1.34 10.64
N MET A 43 -6.11 1.57 9.54
CA MET A 43 -4.79 0.97 9.32
C MET A 43 -3.78 1.45 10.37
N GLU A 44 -3.80 2.73 10.76
CA GLU A 44 -2.94 3.27 11.82
C GLU A 44 -3.16 2.52 13.14
N LEU A 45 -4.43 2.30 13.53
CA LEU A 45 -4.77 1.56 14.75
C LEU A 45 -4.36 0.08 14.65
N THR A 46 -4.59 -0.55 13.50
CA THR A 46 -4.21 -1.95 13.25
C THR A 46 -2.70 -2.14 13.33
N ASN A 47 -1.92 -1.25 12.72
CA ASN A 47 -0.46 -1.30 12.79
C ASN A 47 0.04 -1.16 14.24
N ALA A 48 -0.60 -0.30 15.04
CA ALA A 48 -0.30 -0.21 16.47
C ALA A 48 -0.62 -1.52 17.21
N PHE A 49 -1.73 -2.20 16.88
CA PHE A 49 -2.07 -3.50 17.45
C PHE A 49 -1.04 -4.56 17.06
N LEU A 50 -0.70 -4.67 15.78
CA LEU A 50 0.28 -5.63 15.27
C LEU A 50 1.66 -5.41 15.89
N LEU A 51 2.06 -4.15 16.09
CA LEU A 51 3.31 -3.81 16.79
C LEU A 51 3.32 -4.29 18.24
N HIS A 52 2.21 -4.14 18.95
CA HIS A 52 2.13 -4.69 20.30
C HIS A 52 2.20 -6.23 20.28
N LEU A 53 1.53 -6.84 19.31
CA LEU A 53 1.52 -8.29 19.14
C LEU A 53 2.92 -8.85 18.80
N SER A 54 3.70 -8.18 17.95
CA SER A 54 5.08 -8.57 17.65
C SER A 54 6.00 -8.50 18.89
N ASN A 55 5.68 -7.64 19.84
CA ASN A 55 6.36 -7.55 21.14
C ASN A 55 5.76 -8.48 22.22
N GLY A 56 4.95 -9.45 21.83
CA GLY A 56 4.34 -10.42 22.76
C GLY A 56 3.20 -9.86 23.63
N ARG A 57 2.68 -8.68 23.31
CA ARG A 57 1.58 -8.05 24.05
C ARG A 57 0.31 -8.00 23.21
N VAL A 58 -0.75 -8.61 23.71
CA VAL A 58 -2.09 -8.51 23.10
C VAL A 58 -2.82 -7.30 23.72
N LEU A 59 -3.21 -6.34 22.88
CA LEU A 59 -4.07 -5.24 23.32
C LEU A 59 -5.50 -5.76 23.50
N ALA A 60 -6.12 -5.48 24.63
CA ALA A 60 -7.51 -5.83 24.86
C ALA A 60 -8.44 -4.99 23.97
N MET A 61 -9.60 -5.54 23.58
CA MET A 61 -10.60 -4.83 22.78
C MET A 61 -11.01 -3.47 23.38
N GLY A 62 -11.07 -3.37 24.72
CA GLY A 62 -11.35 -2.11 25.40
C GLY A 62 -10.27 -1.04 25.21
N GLU A 63 -9.00 -1.43 25.07
CA GLU A 63 -7.90 -0.50 24.75
C GLU A 63 -8.00 -0.02 23.30
N LEU A 64 -8.29 -0.93 22.36
CA LEU A 64 -8.51 -0.59 20.95
C LEU A 64 -9.68 0.37 20.78
N LYS A 65 -10.79 0.15 21.50
CA LYS A 65 -11.94 1.06 21.48
C LYS A 65 -11.56 2.45 21.95
N ARG A 66 -10.84 2.58 23.09
CA ARG A 66 -10.39 3.89 23.58
C ARG A 66 -9.47 4.61 22.60
N LYS A 67 -8.53 3.88 21.98
CA LYS A 67 -7.65 4.44 20.94
C LYS A 67 -8.45 4.89 19.72
N TRP A 68 -9.45 4.11 19.31
CA TRP A 68 -10.34 4.46 18.20
C TRP A 68 -11.15 5.73 18.49
N ASP A 69 -11.73 5.85 19.67
CA ASP A 69 -12.46 7.04 20.10
C ASP A 69 -11.58 8.31 20.06
N MET A 70 -10.30 8.17 20.42
CA MET A 70 -9.32 9.27 20.31
C MET A 70 -9.04 9.63 18.84
N ILE A 71 -8.89 8.64 17.98
CA ILE A 71 -8.67 8.85 16.53
C ILE A 71 -9.90 9.53 15.92
N CYS A 72 -11.11 9.06 16.24
CA CYS A 72 -12.36 9.67 15.76
C CYS A 72 -12.44 11.16 16.10
N LYS A 73 -12.07 11.53 17.32
CA LYS A 73 -12.04 12.94 17.75
C LYS A 73 -10.96 13.73 17.02
N LYS A 74 -9.73 13.21 16.97
CA LYS A 74 -8.57 13.87 16.30
C LYS A 74 -8.86 14.14 14.83
N ASP A 75 -9.38 13.15 14.10
CA ASP A 75 -9.60 13.21 12.66
C ASP A 75 -10.98 13.79 12.29
N SER A 76 -11.79 14.19 13.29
CA SER A 76 -13.15 14.71 13.11
C SER A 76 -14.03 13.76 12.29
N ILE A 77 -13.93 12.46 12.56
CA ILE A 77 -14.75 11.42 11.90
C ILE A 77 -16.17 11.51 12.46
N ASN A 78 -17.17 11.53 11.59
CA ASN A 78 -18.57 11.58 12.05
C ASN A 78 -18.99 10.28 12.76
N GLU A 79 -20.05 10.37 13.57
CA GLU A 79 -20.50 9.29 14.43
C GLU A 79 -20.80 7.99 13.67
N VAL A 80 -21.50 8.06 12.52
CA VAL A 80 -21.81 6.89 11.69
C VAL A 80 -20.56 6.16 11.26
N ARG A 81 -19.56 6.90 10.76
CA ARG A 81 -18.28 6.31 10.35
C ARG A 81 -17.45 5.82 11.54
N CYS A 82 -17.56 6.45 12.70
CA CYS A 82 -16.93 5.96 13.92
C CYS A 82 -17.49 4.59 14.33
N LEU A 83 -18.82 4.41 14.24
CA LEU A 83 -19.46 3.12 14.51
C LEU A 83 -19.09 2.05 13.47
N GLU A 84 -19.06 2.41 12.17
CA GLU A 84 -18.57 1.51 11.12
C GLU A 84 -17.13 1.06 11.37
N GLY A 85 -16.26 1.99 11.75
CA GLY A 85 -14.86 1.71 12.08
C GLY A 85 -14.73 0.81 13.29
N LEU A 86 -15.49 1.04 14.34
CA LEU A 86 -15.51 0.18 15.53
C LEU A 86 -15.94 -1.26 15.21
N GLN A 87 -16.93 -1.43 14.33
CA GLN A 87 -17.34 -2.75 13.87
C GLN A 87 -16.21 -3.46 13.11
N GLN A 88 -15.51 -2.74 12.25
CA GLN A 88 -14.37 -3.30 11.51
C GLN A 88 -13.21 -3.67 12.45
N ILE A 89 -12.93 -2.86 13.46
CA ILE A 89 -11.92 -3.17 14.49
C ILE A 89 -12.32 -4.44 15.26
N ALA A 90 -13.59 -4.60 15.62
CA ALA A 90 -14.08 -5.80 16.30
C ALA A 90 -13.99 -7.05 15.41
N ASN A 91 -14.23 -6.93 14.11
CA ASN A 91 -14.06 -8.03 13.16
C ASN A 91 -12.58 -8.44 13.06
N PHE A 92 -11.69 -7.46 12.87
CA PHE A 92 -10.25 -7.69 12.83
C PHE A 92 -9.73 -8.33 14.12
N TYR A 93 -10.13 -7.81 15.28
CA TYR A 93 -9.70 -8.33 16.59
C TYR A 93 -10.09 -9.80 16.76
N ARG A 94 -11.37 -10.15 16.52
CA ARG A 94 -11.86 -11.53 16.60
C ARG A 94 -11.13 -12.47 15.64
N TRP A 95 -10.89 -12.00 14.41
CA TRP A 95 -10.12 -12.74 13.42
C TRP A 95 -8.69 -13.01 13.92
N ALA A 96 -7.99 -11.99 14.42
CA ALA A 96 -6.62 -12.11 14.92
C ALA A 96 -6.52 -13.07 16.12
N GLU A 97 -7.50 -13.03 17.05
CA GLU A 97 -7.59 -14.00 18.16
C GLU A 97 -7.83 -15.43 17.65
N THR A 98 -8.79 -15.61 16.74
CA THR A 98 -9.12 -16.95 16.20
C THR A 98 -7.93 -17.56 15.46
N LYS A 99 -7.16 -16.75 14.74
CA LYS A 99 -5.96 -17.21 14.01
C LYS A 99 -4.74 -17.42 14.89
N GLN A 100 -4.81 -17.02 16.16
CA GLN A 100 -3.63 -17.02 17.03
C GLN A 100 -2.45 -16.33 16.34
N LEU A 101 -2.74 -15.17 15.75
CA LEU A 101 -1.83 -14.45 14.87
C LEU A 101 -0.49 -14.19 15.54
N ARG A 102 0.59 -14.62 14.91
CA ARG A 102 1.97 -14.38 15.34
C ARG A 102 2.63 -13.45 14.34
N ILE A 103 3.15 -12.34 14.83
CA ILE A 103 3.83 -11.35 14.00
C ILE A 103 5.33 -11.48 14.22
N LEU A 104 6.07 -11.63 13.13
CA LEU A 104 7.52 -11.61 13.17
C LEU A 104 8.03 -10.17 13.17
N ASP A 105 7.57 -9.38 12.21
CA ASP A 105 8.00 -7.98 12.06
C ASP A 105 6.94 -7.16 11.31
N ILE A 106 6.97 -5.84 11.52
CA ILE A 106 6.12 -4.88 10.82
C ILE A 106 6.95 -3.71 10.32
N LYS A 107 6.57 -3.17 9.15
CA LYS A 107 7.30 -2.09 8.47
C LYS A 107 8.78 -2.39 8.29
N THR A 108 9.07 -3.63 7.91
CA THR A 108 10.43 -4.09 7.68
C THR A 108 11.02 -3.37 6.48
N PRO A 109 12.05 -2.51 6.66
CA PRO A 109 12.63 -1.76 5.55
C PRO A 109 13.40 -2.68 4.61
N TYR A 110 13.35 -2.37 3.32
CA TYR A 110 14.17 -3.05 2.33
C TYR A 110 14.85 -2.09 1.35
N ALA A 111 15.97 -2.54 0.78
CA ALA A 111 16.62 -1.95 -0.38
C ALA A 111 16.89 -3.06 -1.40
N LEU A 112 16.28 -2.96 -2.57
CA LEU A 112 16.33 -3.97 -3.62
C LEU A 112 16.92 -3.37 -4.89
N THR A 113 17.93 -4.01 -5.48
CA THR A 113 18.45 -3.62 -6.79
C THR A 113 17.87 -4.51 -7.87
N VAL A 114 17.08 -3.90 -8.74
CA VAL A 114 16.46 -4.55 -9.89
C VAL A 114 17.27 -4.22 -11.15
N LYS A 115 17.61 -5.24 -11.94
CA LYS A 115 18.34 -5.09 -13.21
C LYS A 115 17.38 -5.34 -14.38
N GLY A 116 17.21 -4.34 -15.22
CA GLY A 116 16.42 -4.40 -16.45
C GLY A 116 17.25 -4.01 -17.68
N PRO A 117 16.64 -4.01 -18.87
CA PRO A 117 17.30 -3.64 -20.13
C PRO A 117 17.92 -2.24 -20.13
N HIS A 118 17.30 -1.26 -19.41
CA HIS A 118 17.78 0.13 -19.35
C HIS A 118 18.75 0.39 -18.21
N GLY A 119 19.09 -0.63 -17.41
CA GLY A 119 20.10 -0.54 -16.35
C GLY A 119 19.65 -1.08 -15.00
N ALA A 120 20.34 -0.67 -13.95
CA ALA A 120 20.02 -1.05 -12.59
C ALA A 120 19.24 0.07 -11.90
N THR A 121 18.18 -0.31 -11.17
CA THR A 121 17.37 0.59 -10.35
C THR A 121 17.35 0.08 -8.91
N GLU A 122 17.75 0.90 -7.96
CA GLU A 122 17.61 0.64 -6.54
C GLU A 122 16.23 1.12 -6.09
N ILE A 123 15.44 0.22 -5.48
CA ILE A 123 14.15 0.53 -4.88
C ILE A 123 14.24 0.34 -3.39
N THR A 124 13.76 1.34 -2.65
CA THR A 124 13.61 1.27 -1.20
C THR A 124 12.14 1.32 -0.82
N GLY A 125 11.77 0.57 0.20
CA GLY A 125 10.39 0.52 0.69
C GLY A 125 10.30 -0.20 2.02
N GLU A 126 9.08 -0.57 2.40
CA GLU A 126 8.80 -1.29 3.63
C GLU A 126 7.82 -2.43 3.34
N ILE A 127 8.13 -3.64 3.82
CA ILE A 127 7.15 -4.73 3.93
C ILE A 127 6.23 -4.40 5.09
N GLU A 128 4.92 -4.36 4.86
CA GLU A 128 3.96 -3.91 5.88
C GLU A 128 3.92 -4.81 7.10
N CYS A 129 3.83 -6.12 6.89
CA CYS A 129 3.76 -7.09 7.98
C CYS A 129 4.23 -8.46 7.52
N ILE A 130 5.11 -9.07 8.30
CA ILE A 130 5.55 -10.47 8.16
C ILE A 130 4.94 -11.24 9.33
N ALA A 131 4.06 -12.19 9.01
CA ALA A 131 3.43 -13.06 10.00
C ALA A 131 4.01 -14.49 9.91
N VAL A 132 3.74 -15.26 10.96
CA VAL A 132 4.14 -16.66 11.06
C VAL A 132 2.90 -17.52 11.29
N THR A 133 2.66 -18.46 10.41
CA THR A 133 1.56 -19.40 10.50
C THR A 133 1.77 -20.43 11.63
N PRO A 134 0.73 -21.15 12.09
CA PRO A 134 0.87 -22.15 13.14
C PRO A 134 1.85 -23.29 12.79
N ASP A 135 2.04 -23.60 11.49
CA ASP A 135 3.02 -24.56 10.99
C ASP A 135 4.42 -23.95 10.75
N ASN A 136 4.67 -22.77 11.33
CA ASN A 136 5.94 -22.03 11.31
C ASN A 136 6.41 -21.61 9.89
N LYS A 137 5.49 -21.37 8.96
CA LYS A 137 5.81 -20.76 7.68
C LYS A 137 5.61 -19.24 7.73
N TYR A 138 6.37 -18.52 6.93
CA TYR A 138 6.21 -17.08 6.80
C TYR A 138 5.12 -16.72 5.79
N GLU A 139 4.39 -15.65 6.07
CA GLU A 139 3.45 -15.03 5.14
C GLU A 139 3.53 -13.50 5.20
N LEU A 140 3.31 -12.84 4.06
CA LEU A 140 3.10 -11.40 4.01
C LEU A 140 1.63 -11.13 4.30
N LEU A 141 1.37 -10.48 5.44
CA LEU A 141 0.02 -10.20 5.89
C LEU A 141 -0.42 -8.78 5.49
N TYR A 142 -1.56 -8.69 4.81
CA TYR A 142 -2.22 -7.44 4.47
C TYR A 142 -3.63 -7.40 5.07
N ILE A 143 -3.93 -6.29 5.73
CA ILE A 143 -5.27 -6.03 6.28
C ILE A 143 -5.98 -5.03 5.36
N ASP A 144 -7.08 -5.45 4.73
CA ASP A 144 -7.83 -4.65 3.77
C ASP A 144 -9.12 -4.10 4.39
N TYR A 145 -9.16 -2.77 4.52
CA TYR A 145 -10.32 -1.97 4.96
C TYR A 145 -11.09 -1.34 3.80
N GLY A 146 -10.92 -1.86 2.60
CA GLY A 146 -11.62 -1.39 1.41
C GLY A 146 -13.14 -1.56 1.50
N ASN A 147 -13.87 -0.73 0.74
CA ASN A 147 -15.32 -0.83 0.66
C ASN A 147 -15.82 -1.95 -0.26
N ARG A 148 -14.96 -2.40 -1.16
CA ARG A 148 -15.25 -3.48 -2.10
C ARG A 148 -14.47 -4.71 -1.74
N GLN A 149 -15.15 -5.84 -1.74
CA GLN A 149 -14.48 -7.13 -1.65
C GLN A 149 -13.55 -7.28 -2.83
N PRO A 150 -12.27 -7.59 -2.59
CA PRO A 150 -11.31 -7.80 -3.67
C PRO A 150 -11.66 -9.09 -4.44
N ASP A 151 -11.36 -9.11 -5.73
CA ASP A 151 -11.39 -10.33 -6.52
C ASP A 151 -9.98 -10.96 -6.63
N GLN A 152 -9.92 -12.28 -6.76
CA GLN A 152 -8.67 -13.01 -6.82
C GLN A 152 -7.79 -12.55 -8.01
N PRO A 153 -8.30 -12.35 -9.24
CA PRO A 153 -7.50 -11.88 -10.37
C PRO A 153 -6.87 -10.50 -10.14
N TYR A 154 -7.52 -9.61 -9.38
CA TYR A 154 -6.95 -8.33 -8.99
C TYR A 154 -5.79 -8.51 -8.00
N LEU A 155 -5.99 -9.35 -6.97
CA LEU A 155 -4.97 -9.63 -5.96
C LEU A 155 -3.73 -10.29 -6.58
N ASP A 156 -3.93 -11.24 -7.51
CA ASP A 156 -2.85 -11.95 -8.17
C ASP A 156 -2.00 -11.05 -9.08
N ARG A 157 -2.55 -9.93 -9.54
CA ARG A 157 -1.85 -8.98 -10.41
C ARG A 157 -1.34 -7.72 -9.70
N LYS A 158 -1.59 -7.58 -8.39
CA LYS A 158 -1.20 -6.37 -7.64
C LYS A 158 0.31 -6.26 -7.49
N LEU A 159 0.91 -5.25 -8.14
CA LEU A 159 2.36 -5.07 -8.19
C LEU A 159 3.01 -4.84 -6.81
N LYS A 160 2.31 -4.18 -5.87
CA LYS A 160 2.81 -4.04 -4.49
C LYS A 160 3.12 -5.39 -3.87
N TYR A 161 2.23 -6.36 -4.04
CA TYR A 161 2.44 -7.71 -3.50
C TYR A 161 3.61 -8.43 -4.18
N SER A 162 3.82 -8.19 -5.47
CA SER A 162 4.98 -8.74 -6.18
C SER A 162 6.28 -8.08 -5.71
N LEU A 163 6.26 -6.79 -5.42
CA LEU A 163 7.42 -6.06 -4.92
C LEU A 163 7.83 -6.55 -3.53
N ASP A 164 6.86 -6.68 -2.61
CA ASP A 164 7.14 -7.14 -1.26
C ASP A 164 7.60 -8.61 -1.23
N ALA A 165 6.99 -9.47 -2.06
CA ALA A 165 7.42 -10.86 -2.19
C ALA A 165 8.85 -10.96 -2.77
N LEU A 166 9.21 -10.12 -3.73
CA LEU A 166 10.57 -10.07 -4.27
C LEU A 166 11.57 -9.53 -3.24
N ALA A 167 11.18 -8.51 -2.47
CA ALA A 167 11.99 -7.98 -1.38
C ALA A 167 12.23 -9.02 -0.29
N PHE A 168 11.17 -9.73 0.13
CA PHE A 168 11.28 -10.83 1.10
C PHE A 168 12.22 -11.93 0.59
N LYS A 169 12.04 -12.38 -0.65
CA LYS A 169 12.90 -13.38 -1.28
C LYS A 169 14.36 -12.92 -1.33
N HIS A 170 14.60 -11.63 -1.59
CA HIS A 170 15.96 -11.08 -1.59
C HIS A 170 16.60 -11.08 -0.19
N MET A 171 15.80 -10.78 0.85
CA MET A 171 16.29 -10.67 2.24
C MET A 171 16.47 -12.04 2.91
N TYR A 172 15.56 -12.98 2.64
CA TYR A 172 15.49 -14.26 3.36
C TYR A 172 15.81 -15.48 2.49
N GLY A 173 15.90 -15.33 1.17
CA GLY A 173 16.22 -16.42 0.23
C GLY A 173 15.05 -17.35 -0.08
N GLU A 174 13.85 -17.08 0.43
CA GLU A 174 12.68 -17.95 0.34
C GLU A 174 11.52 -17.29 -0.38
N ASP A 175 10.70 -18.10 -1.06
CA ASP A 175 9.42 -17.66 -1.59
C ASP A 175 8.38 -17.56 -0.47
N ILE A 176 7.45 -16.61 -0.58
CA ILE A 176 6.48 -16.32 0.47
C ILE A 176 5.06 -16.26 -0.07
N TYR A 177 4.10 -16.71 0.72
CA TYR A 177 2.68 -16.51 0.46
C TYR A 177 2.23 -15.12 0.90
N ILE A 178 1.25 -14.60 0.19
CA ILE A 178 0.59 -13.33 0.49
C ILE A 178 -0.78 -13.67 1.03
N HIS A 179 -1.04 -13.24 2.25
CA HIS A 179 -2.29 -13.42 2.95
C HIS A 179 -2.99 -12.07 3.08
N ILE A 180 -4.21 -11.95 2.60
CA ILE A 180 -5.01 -10.75 2.65
C ILE A 180 -6.26 -11.04 3.48
N HIS A 181 -6.45 -10.31 4.58
CA HIS A 181 -7.68 -10.34 5.35
C HIS A 181 -8.55 -9.13 5.00
N TYR A 182 -9.67 -9.36 4.30
CA TYR A 182 -10.68 -8.36 4.02
C TYR A 182 -11.63 -8.22 5.21
N VAL A 183 -11.45 -7.17 6.00
CA VAL A 183 -12.07 -7.02 7.33
C VAL A 183 -13.58 -6.86 7.26
N LYS A 184 -14.09 -6.08 6.29
CA LYS A 184 -15.52 -5.79 6.17
C LYS A 184 -16.36 -7.04 5.89
N GLY A 185 -15.85 -7.93 5.04
CA GLY A 185 -16.49 -9.21 4.71
C GLY A 185 -15.99 -10.36 5.55
N ASN A 186 -15.02 -10.15 6.45
CA ASN A 186 -14.35 -11.19 7.22
C ASN A 186 -13.89 -12.37 6.34
N SER A 187 -13.29 -12.05 5.20
CA SER A 187 -12.88 -13.02 4.19
C SER A 187 -11.36 -13.00 4.03
N GLU A 188 -10.79 -14.16 3.76
CA GLU A 188 -9.36 -14.33 3.57
C GLU A 188 -9.07 -14.69 2.12
N TYR A 189 -7.97 -14.16 1.61
CA TYR A 189 -7.47 -14.44 0.28
C TYR A 189 -5.99 -14.76 0.38
N TYR A 190 -5.55 -15.65 -0.50
CA TYR A 190 -4.15 -16.03 -0.60
C TYR A 190 -3.68 -15.84 -2.02
N SER A 191 -2.46 -15.36 -2.18
CA SER A 191 -1.83 -15.19 -3.48
C SER A 191 -0.37 -15.63 -3.40
N TYR A 192 0.16 -16.09 -4.51
CA TYR A 192 1.55 -16.51 -4.64
C TYR A 192 2.18 -15.85 -5.84
N ARG A 193 3.46 -15.58 -5.80
CA ARG A 193 4.20 -14.97 -6.91
C ARG A 193 5.14 -15.97 -7.55
N ASN A 194 4.99 -16.08 -8.85
CA ASN A 194 5.85 -16.91 -9.68
C ASN A 194 6.87 -16.07 -10.44
N ARG A 195 7.73 -16.72 -11.20
CA ARG A 195 8.76 -16.08 -12.01
C ARG A 195 8.21 -15.02 -12.97
N THR A 196 7.10 -15.29 -13.63
CA THR A 196 6.47 -14.35 -14.59
C THR A 196 5.98 -13.06 -13.89
N ASP A 197 5.48 -13.17 -12.66
CA ASP A 197 5.08 -12.01 -11.86
C ASP A 197 6.27 -11.12 -11.52
N PHE A 198 7.40 -11.72 -11.19
CA PHE A 198 8.64 -10.98 -10.94
C PHE A 198 9.22 -10.35 -12.22
N GLU A 199 9.21 -11.07 -13.34
CA GLU A 199 9.65 -10.54 -14.64
C GLU A 199 8.79 -9.33 -15.07
N ARG A 200 7.47 -9.41 -14.89
CA ARG A 200 6.55 -8.29 -15.12
C ARG A 200 6.85 -7.10 -14.21
N LEU A 201 7.08 -7.34 -12.92
CA LEU A 201 7.46 -6.30 -11.98
C LEU A 201 8.77 -5.62 -12.38
N ILE A 202 9.80 -6.40 -12.68
CA ILE A 202 11.13 -5.92 -13.09
C ILE A 202 11.02 -5.05 -14.34
N SER A 203 10.29 -5.51 -15.36
CA SER A 203 10.04 -4.74 -16.59
C SER A 203 9.31 -3.43 -16.30
N THR A 204 8.32 -3.44 -15.40
CA THR A 204 7.58 -2.24 -15.01
C THR A 204 8.49 -1.23 -14.31
N ILE A 205 9.31 -1.69 -13.37
CA ILE A 205 10.26 -0.84 -12.64
C ILE A 205 11.27 -0.21 -13.59
N ASP A 206 11.86 -1.01 -14.48
CA ASP A 206 12.86 -0.56 -15.44
C ASP A 206 12.28 0.52 -16.39
N SER A 207 11.08 0.27 -16.94
CA SER A 207 10.39 1.24 -17.81
C SER A 207 10.04 2.55 -17.08
N ILE A 208 9.55 2.46 -15.85
CA ILE A 208 9.20 3.65 -15.07
C ILE A 208 10.45 4.44 -14.69
N SER A 209 11.50 3.77 -14.30
CA SER A 209 12.77 4.42 -13.97
C SER A 209 13.34 5.17 -15.17
N GLU A 210 13.21 4.60 -16.37
CA GLU A 210 13.60 5.26 -17.63
C GLU A 210 12.72 6.48 -17.90
N CYS A 211 11.41 6.34 -17.76
CA CYS A 211 10.48 7.46 -17.93
C CYS A 211 10.75 8.61 -16.95
N ILE A 212 11.04 8.30 -15.69
CA ILE A 212 11.40 9.31 -14.67
C ILE A 212 12.71 10.02 -15.04
N GLN A 213 13.71 9.27 -15.50
CA GLN A 213 15.01 9.82 -15.92
C GLN A 213 14.88 10.76 -17.12
N HIS A 214 13.95 10.49 -18.02
CA HIS A 214 13.65 11.32 -19.19
C HIS A 214 12.56 12.37 -18.95
N GLU A 215 12.16 12.58 -17.70
CA GLU A 215 11.17 13.58 -17.29
C GLU A 215 9.82 13.46 -18.02
N LEU A 216 9.39 12.23 -18.31
CA LEU A 216 8.15 11.96 -19.03
C LEU A 216 6.94 11.99 -18.09
N TYR A 217 6.41 13.19 -17.84
CA TYR A 217 5.31 13.43 -16.89
C TYR A 217 4.02 13.86 -17.58
N TYR A 218 3.33 12.92 -18.19
CA TYR A 218 2.04 13.16 -18.85
C TYR A 218 0.85 12.89 -17.90
N PRO A 219 -0.28 13.60 -18.08
CA PRO A 219 -1.50 13.31 -17.35
C PRO A 219 -2.09 11.96 -17.82
N ARG A 220 -2.43 11.11 -16.85
CA ARG A 220 -3.08 9.83 -17.11
C ARG A 220 -4.47 9.84 -16.48
N GLU A 221 -5.50 9.96 -17.32
CA GLU A 221 -6.88 9.87 -16.85
C GLU A 221 -7.22 8.46 -16.35
N ASN A 222 -7.80 8.40 -15.15
CA ASN A 222 -8.22 7.15 -14.53
C ASN A 222 -9.24 7.41 -13.41
N VAL A 223 -9.73 6.35 -12.79
CA VAL A 223 -10.76 6.42 -11.73
C VAL A 223 -10.35 7.26 -10.52
N PHE A 224 -9.07 7.47 -10.27
CA PHE A 224 -8.57 8.28 -9.16
C PHE A 224 -8.64 9.79 -9.44
N CYS A 225 -8.90 10.22 -10.67
CA CYS A 225 -9.00 11.64 -11.02
C CYS A 225 -10.13 12.35 -10.30
N THR A 226 -11.22 11.65 -9.95
CA THR A 226 -12.35 12.23 -9.21
C THR A 226 -11.95 12.76 -7.83
N SER A 227 -11.01 12.09 -7.15
CA SER A 227 -10.51 12.41 -5.82
C SER A 227 -9.03 12.85 -5.83
N CYS A 228 -8.49 13.21 -6.99
CA CYS A 228 -7.09 13.55 -7.14
C CYS A 228 -6.74 14.84 -6.40
N SER A 229 -5.71 14.79 -5.57
CA SER A 229 -5.26 15.93 -4.76
C SER A 229 -4.76 17.13 -5.58
N ILE A 230 -4.29 16.88 -6.81
CA ILE A 230 -3.79 17.94 -7.72
C ILE A 230 -4.80 18.31 -8.82
N LYS A 231 -6.06 17.88 -8.72
CA LYS A 231 -7.07 18.10 -9.77
C LYS A 231 -7.18 19.55 -10.22
N GLN A 232 -7.07 20.50 -9.29
CA GLN A 232 -7.20 21.93 -9.59
C GLN A 232 -6.04 22.51 -10.42
N VAL A 233 -4.86 21.90 -10.34
CA VAL A 233 -3.65 22.34 -11.04
C VAL A 233 -3.24 21.37 -12.16
N CYS A 234 -3.99 20.32 -12.35
CA CYS A 234 -3.72 19.31 -13.37
C CYS A 234 -4.06 19.83 -14.76
N ARG A 235 -3.11 19.79 -15.68
CA ARG A 235 -3.28 20.26 -17.07
C ARG A 235 -4.45 19.61 -17.79
N ALA A 236 -4.72 18.31 -17.56
CA ALA A 236 -5.86 17.63 -18.15
C ALA A 236 -7.22 18.24 -17.76
N TRP A 237 -7.31 18.89 -16.58
CA TRP A 237 -8.54 19.48 -16.07
C TRP A 237 -8.58 21.00 -16.18
N SER A 238 -7.43 21.68 -16.23
CA SER A 238 -7.35 23.15 -16.35
C SER A 238 -7.72 23.64 -17.77
N LEU A 239 -7.43 22.85 -18.78
CA LEU A 239 -7.78 23.18 -20.18
C LEU A 239 -9.31 23.23 -20.40
N VAL A 240 -10.07 22.39 -19.68
CA VAL A 240 -11.55 22.38 -19.75
C VAL A 240 -12.16 23.65 -19.13
N LYS A 241 -11.47 24.31 -18.19
CA LYS A 241 -11.96 25.55 -17.56
C LYS A 241 -11.65 26.81 -18.36
N ALA A 242 -10.76 26.75 -19.30
CA ALA A 242 -10.34 27.93 -20.08
C ALA A 242 -11.30 28.31 -21.22
N GLY A 243 -12.45 27.63 -21.35
CA GLY A 243 -13.52 28.07 -22.27
C GLY A 243 -13.19 27.94 -23.77
N ASP A 244 -12.14 27.25 -24.11
CA ASP A 244 -11.82 26.96 -25.51
C ASP A 244 -12.81 25.96 -26.06
N LYS A 245 -13.82 26.46 -26.74
CA LYS A 245 -14.70 25.70 -27.63
C LYS A 245 -13.84 25.23 -28.82
N TYR A 246 -13.65 23.95 -28.95
CA TYR A 246 -13.24 23.34 -30.21
C TYR A 246 -14.39 23.34 -31.22
#